data_0c97a96f4b27a7e2e0c61cfe3961987e
#
_entry.id   0c97a96f4b27a7e2e0c61cfe3961987e
#
_cell.length_a   1.000
_cell.length_b   1.000
_cell.length_c   1.000
_cell.angle_alpha   90.00
_cell.angle_beta   90.00
_cell.angle_gamma   90.00
#
_symmetry.space_group_name_H-M   'P 1'
#
loop_
_entity.id
_entity.type
_entity.pdbx_description
1 polymer ?
#
loop_
_entity_poly.entity_id
_entity_poly.type
_entity_poly.pdbx_seq_one_letter_code
_entity_poly.pdbx_strand_id
1 'polypeptide(L)'
;MAMFETKIQFKGKERTIRFGSWVTSEFQKLVRDKGTEATIELFAYIIFFGIIQGEGLRAKFIAGEDIGFDVFDCYDWIDEQGGLESDEVERIQNLYVKHNETNVPKNQKATTKEAEKAKTVKTKQ
;
A
#
# COMPACT_ATOMS: atom_id res chain seq x y z
N MET A 1 17.77 -8.63 -3.98
CA MET A 1 16.47 -8.03 -4.31
C MET A 1 15.56 -8.05 -3.10
N ALA A 2 14.84 -6.98 -2.85
CA ALA A 2 13.88 -6.94 -1.76
C ALA A 2 12.72 -7.88 -2.03
N MET A 3 12.24 -8.57 -1.00
CA MET A 3 11.20 -9.57 -1.13
C MET A 3 9.85 -8.99 -1.57
N PHE A 4 9.57 -7.75 -1.20
CA PHE A 4 8.27 -7.12 -1.47
C PHE A 4 8.44 -5.94 -2.41
N GLU A 5 9.08 -6.21 -3.53
CA GLU A 5 9.40 -5.20 -4.54
C GLU A 5 8.96 -5.71 -5.90
N THR A 6 8.42 -4.82 -6.72
CA THR A 6 8.06 -5.13 -8.09
C THR A 6 8.11 -3.85 -8.91
N LYS A 7 7.83 -3.95 -10.20
CA LYS A 7 7.83 -2.80 -11.09
C LYS A 7 6.46 -2.59 -11.68
N ILE A 8 6.12 -1.33 -11.91
CA ILE A 8 4.86 -0.95 -12.55
C ILE A 8 5.15 0.10 -13.61
N GLN A 9 4.23 0.23 -14.56
CA GLN A 9 4.26 1.33 -15.52
C GLN A 9 3.47 2.48 -14.90
N PHE A 10 4.13 3.60 -14.67
CA PHE A 10 3.54 4.71 -13.95
C PHE A 10 3.95 6.02 -14.63
N LYS A 11 2.98 6.79 -15.08
CA LYS A 11 3.20 8.06 -15.80
C LYS A 11 4.16 7.89 -16.97
N GLY A 12 3.95 6.82 -17.75
CA GLY A 12 4.69 6.59 -18.98
C GLY A 12 6.08 6.02 -18.81
N LYS A 13 6.47 5.61 -17.61
CA LYS A 13 7.76 4.96 -17.43
C LYS A 13 7.71 3.89 -16.34
N GLU A 14 8.68 3.00 -16.38
CA GLU A 14 8.77 1.94 -15.39
C GLU A 14 9.24 2.52 -14.06
N ARG A 15 8.55 2.18 -12.99
CA ARG A 15 8.89 2.59 -11.63
C ARG A 15 8.94 1.38 -10.72
N THR A 16 9.82 1.43 -9.74
CA THR A 16 9.90 0.40 -8.71
C THR A 16 8.93 0.75 -7.59
N ILE A 17 8.12 -0.22 -7.17
CA ILE A 17 7.29 -0.11 -5.99
C ILE A 17 7.82 -1.11 -4.97
N ARG A 18 7.96 -0.69 -3.72
CA ARG A 18 8.52 -1.52 -2.67
C ARG A 18 7.79 -1.25 -1.36
N PHE A 19 7.44 -2.32 -0.68
CA PHE A 19 6.79 -2.24 0.61
C PHE A 19 7.76 -2.61 1.73
N GLY A 20 7.83 -1.76 2.74
CA GLY A 20 8.67 -1.93 3.90
C GLY A 20 8.03 -1.27 5.10
N SER A 21 8.74 -1.27 6.21
CA SER A 21 8.21 -0.75 7.48
C SER A 21 7.75 0.70 7.40
N TRP A 22 8.48 1.50 6.64
CA TRP A 22 8.12 2.92 6.49
C TRP A 22 6.75 3.07 5.81
N VAL A 23 6.49 2.31 4.75
CA VAL A 23 5.20 2.34 4.06
C VAL A 23 4.09 1.95 5.02
N THR A 24 4.29 0.87 5.77
CA THR A 24 3.31 0.41 6.74
C THR A 24 3.03 1.47 7.79
N SER A 25 4.07 2.11 8.30
CA SER A 25 3.94 3.17 9.29
C SER A 25 3.13 4.34 8.77
N GLU A 26 3.43 4.81 7.55
CA GLU A 26 2.70 5.93 6.95
C GLU A 26 1.24 5.56 6.68
N PHE A 27 1.02 4.33 6.22
CA PHE A 27 -0.34 3.86 5.97
C PHE A 27 -1.16 3.78 7.26
N GLN A 28 -0.55 3.30 8.35
CA GLN A 28 -1.23 3.23 9.64
C GLN A 28 -1.65 4.61 10.14
N LYS A 29 -0.81 5.62 9.94
CA LYS A 29 -1.16 7.00 10.29
C LYS A 29 -2.37 7.46 9.48
N LEU A 30 -2.38 7.14 8.20
CA LEU A 30 -3.46 7.52 7.31
C LEU A 30 -4.78 6.86 7.73
N VAL A 31 -4.75 5.58 8.04
CA VAL A 31 -5.93 4.84 8.50
C VAL A 31 -6.47 5.43 9.80
N ARG A 32 -5.56 5.81 10.70
CA ARG A 32 -5.95 6.43 11.97
C ARG A 32 -6.70 7.74 11.75
N ASP A 33 -6.25 8.52 10.77
CA ASP A 33 -6.85 9.83 10.50
C ASP A 33 -8.12 9.75 9.68
N LYS A 34 -8.17 8.83 8.70
CA LYS A 34 -9.25 8.78 7.71
C LYS A 34 -10.21 7.61 7.87
N GLY A 35 -9.85 6.62 8.70
CA GLY A 35 -10.64 5.40 8.84
C GLY A 35 -10.39 4.44 7.69
N THR A 36 -11.15 3.35 7.66
CA THR A 36 -10.94 2.26 6.71
C THR A 36 -11.96 2.23 5.57
N GLU A 37 -12.88 3.19 5.54
CA GLU A 37 -13.98 3.18 4.56
C GLU A 37 -13.58 3.78 3.21
N ALA A 38 -12.56 4.62 3.19
CA ALA A 38 -12.09 5.29 1.97
C ALA A 38 -11.16 4.36 1.19
N THR A 39 -11.69 3.25 0.68
CA THR A 39 -10.89 2.16 0.10
C THR A 39 -10.01 2.61 -1.06
N ILE A 40 -10.55 3.37 -2.00
CA ILE A 40 -9.76 3.84 -3.15
C ILE A 40 -8.67 4.79 -2.70
N GLU A 41 -8.99 5.72 -1.81
CA GLU A 41 -8.01 6.67 -1.30
C GLU A 41 -6.88 5.94 -0.57
N LEU A 42 -7.23 4.99 0.30
CA LEU A 42 -6.24 4.23 1.04
C LEU A 42 -5.31 3.47 0.08
N PHE A 43 -5.87 2.86 -0.94
CA PHE A 43 -5.05 2.11 -1.89
C PHE A 43 -4.16 3.05 -2.71
N ALA A 44 -4.68 4.21 -3.10
CA ALA A 44 -3.87 5.20 -3.83
C ALA A 44 -2.65 5.60 -2.99
N TYR A 45 -2.81 5.76 -1.69
CA TYR A 45 -1.68 6.07 -0.81
C TYR A 45 -0.73 4.89 -0.62
N ILE A 46 -1.21 3.66 -0.64
CA ILE A 46 -0.33 2.48 -0.63
C ILE A 46 0.60 2.51 -1.85
N ILE A 47 0.05 2.79 -3.02
CA ILE A 47 0.84 2.93 -4.25
C ILE A 47 1.82 4.10 -4.13
N PHE A 48 1.34 5.24 -3.64
CA PHE A 48 2.14 6.45 -3.49
C PHE A 48 3.36 6.20 -2.60
N PHE A 49 3.15 5.70 -1.40
CA PHE A 49 4.25 5.42 -0.47
C PHE A 49 5.15 4.30 -1.01
N GLY A 50 4.56 3.31 -1.67
CA GLY A 50 5.34 2.21 -2.24
C GLY A 50 6.31 2.68 -3.32
N ILE A 51 5.89 3.60 -4.18
CA ILE A 51 6.78 4.16 -5.21
C ILE A 51 7.85 5.03 -4.56
N ILE A 52 7.49 5.85 -3.58
CA ILE A 52 8.46 6.66 -2.84
C ILE A 52 9.56 5.77 -2.25
N GLN A 53 9.18 4.68 -1.62
CA GLN A 53 10.12 3.74 -1.03
C GLN A 53 10.93 3.03 -2.12
N GLY A 54 10.26 2.54 -3.16
CA GLY A 54 10.91 1.77 -4.22
C GLY A 54 11.89 2.57 -5.05
N GLU A 55 11.60 3.85 -5.27
CA GLU A 55 12.45 4.74 -6.08
C GLU A 55 13.48 5.49 -5.24
N GLY A 56 13.53 5.22 -3.93
CA GLY A 56 14.50 5.86 -3.05
C GLY A 56 14.24 7.34 -2.81
N LEU A 57 12.97 7.74 -2.81
CA LEU A 57 12.59 9.16 -2.73
C LEU A 57 12.15 9.59 -1.33
N ARG A 58 12.29 8.71 -0.35
CA ARG A 58 11.79 8.97 1.01
C ARG A 58 12.37 10.26 1.62
N ALA A 59 13.68 10.46 1.50
CA ALA A 59 14.33 11.64 2.08
C ALA A 59 13.79 12.93 1.45
N LYS A 60 13.62 12.94 0.13
CA LYS A 60 13.06 14.10 -0.57
C LYS A 60 11.62 14.34 -0.15
N PHE A 61 10.85 13.29 -0.05
CA PHE A 61 9.44 13.39 0.34
C PHE A 61 9.32 13.98 1.76
N ILE A 62 10.11 13.48 2.70
CA ILE A 62 10.08 13.97 4.08
C ILE A 62 10.51 15.44 4.14
N ALA A 63 11.47 15.83 3.30
CA ALA A 63 11.94 17.23 3.25
C ALA A 63 10.97 18.16 2.53
N GLY A 64 9.88 17.64 1.97
CA GLY A 64 8.91 18.46 1.24
C GLY A 64 9.33 18.85 -0.15
N GLU A 65 10.35 18.19 -0.70
CA GLU A 65 10.83 18.47 -2.06
C GLU A 65 9.95 17.79 -3.10
N ASP A 66 9.99 18.33 -4.31
CA ASP A 66 9.25 17.76 -5.44
C ASP A 66 9.82 16.39 -5.81
N ILE A 67 8.97 15.37 -5.83
CA ILE A 67 9.37 14.02 -6.20
C ILE A 67 8.86 13.61 -7.58
N GLY A 68 8.21 14.54 -8.29
CA GLY A 68 7.80 14.31 -9.66
C GLY A 68 6.41 13.70 -9.85
N PHE A 69 5.73 13.37 -8.77
CA PHE A 69 4.37 12.82 -8.82
C PHE A 69 3.70 13.02 -7.47
N ASP A 70 2.38 12.84 -7.45
CA ASP A 70 1.62 12.97 -6.21
C ASP A 70 0.57 11.84 -6.13
N VAL A 71 -0.26 11.87 -5.09
CA VAL A 71 -1.25 10.83 -4.88
C VAL A 71 -2.32 10.85 -5.97
N PHE A 72 -2.59 12.00 -6.57
CA PHE A 72 -3.56 12.07 -7.66
C PHE A 72 -3.09 11.28 -8.89
N ASP A 73 -1.79 11.26 -9.13
CA ASP A 73 -1.22 10.41 -10.18
C ASP A 73 -1.49 8.92 -9.89
N CYS A 74 -1.56 8.57 -8.62
CA CYS A 74 -1.86 7.20 -8.23
C CYS A 74 -3.32 6.85 -8.48
N TYR A 75 -4.25 7.79 -8.27
CA TYR A 75 -5.64 7.60 -8.69
C TYR A 75 -5.71 7.34 -10.19
N ASP A 76 -5.00 8.16 -10.97
CA ASP A 76 -4.97 7.99 -12.43
C ASP A 76 -4.43 6.60 -12.80
N TRP A 77 -3.40 6.14 -12.11
CA TRP A 77 -2.85 4.82 -12.37
C TRP A 77 -3.89 3.72 -12.12
N ILE A 78 -4.63 3.82 -11.02
CA ILE A 78 -5.70 2.85 -10.71
C ILE A 78 -6.72 2.83 -11.85
N ASP A 79 -7.14 4.01 -12.31
CA ASP A 79 -8.11 4.11 -13.40
C ASP A 79 -7.55 3.53 -14.69
N GLU A 80 -6.28 3.76 -14.98
CA GLU A 80 -5.63 3.21 -16.17
C GLU A 80 -5.59 1.69 -16.16
N GLN A 81 -5.52 1.09 -14.99
CA GLN A 81 -5.52 -0.37 -14.86
C GLN A 81 -6.92 -0.98 -14.98
N GLY A 82 -7.96 -0.17 -14.89
CA GLY A 82 -9.33 -0.65 -14.93
C GLY A 82 -10.04 -0.67 -13.59
N GLY A 83 -9.47 -0.01 -12.58
CA GLY A 83 -10.08 0.11 -11.26
C GLY A 83 -9.52 -0.90 -10.26
N LEU A 84 -10.11 -0.91 -9.08
CA LEU A 84 -9.63 -1.73 -7.96
C LEU A 84 -9.70 -3.24 -8.22
N GLU A 85 -10.56 -3.67 -9.14
CA GLU A 85 -10.74 -5.09 -9.42
C GLU A 85 -9.83 -5.60 -10.55
N SER A 86 -8.99 -4.74 -11.10
CA SER A 86 -8.07 -5.16 -12.16
C SER A 86 -7.01 -6.11 -11.62
N ASP A 87 -6.47 -6.94 -12.50
CA ASP A 87 -5.42 -7.90 -12.13
C ASP A 87 -4.18 -7.21 -11.60
N GLU A 88 -3.80 -6.09 -12.21
CA GLU A 88 -2.60 -5.37 -11.80
C GLU A 88 -2.75 -4.74 -10.42
N VAL A 89 -3.90 -4.13 -10.15
CA VAL A 89 -4.18 -3.55 -8.83
C VAL A 89 -4.20 -4.66 -7.77
N GLU A 90 -4.83 -5.78 -8.09
CA GLU A 90 -4.88 -6.93 -7.18
C GLU A 90 -3.47 -7.47 -6.90
N ARG A 91 -2.61 -7.52 -7.90
CA ARG A 91 -1.24 -7.98 -7.74
C ARG A 91 -0.48 -7.13 -6.72
N ILE A 92 -0.60 -5.82 -6.81
CA ILE A 92 0.07 -4.90 -5.89
C ILE A 92 -0.55 -4.99 -4.50
N GLN A 93 -1.86 -5.10 -4.41
CA GLN A 93 -2.58 -5.25 -3.16
C GLN A 93 -2.12 -6.51 -2.42
N ASN A 94 -1.99 -7.62 -3.14
CA ASN A 94 -1.53 -8.88 -2.57
C ASN A 94 -0.09 -8.79 -2.08
N LEU A 95 0.76 -8.07 -2.80
CA LEU A 95 2.14 -7.86 -2.38
C LEU A 95 2.20 -7.11 -1.05
N TYR A 96 1.37 -6.08 -0.91
CA TYR A 96 1.29 -5.31 0.33
C TYR A 96 0.78 -6.16 1.50
N VAL A 97 -0.27 -6.94 1.26
CA VAL A 97 -0.83 -7.82 2.28
C VAL A 97 0.20 -8.84 2.76
N LYS A 98 0.93 -9.45 1.84
CA LYS A 98 1.98 -10.40 2.18
C LYS A 98 3.09 -9.75 3.01
N HIS A 99 3.46 -8.52 2.67
CA HIS A 99 4.45 -7.79 3.43
C HIS A 99 3.99 -7.60 4.88
N ASN A 100 2.75 -7.20 5.07
CA ASN A 100 2.21 -6.99 6.42
C ASN A 100 2.20 -8.28 7.23
N GLU A 101 1.80 -9.38 6.62
CA GLU A 101 1.79 -10.68 7.30
C GLU A 101 3.19 -11.09 7.75
N THR A 102 4.19 -10.87 6.90
CA THR A 102 5.55 -11.28 7.18
C THR A 102 6.19 -10.46 8.30
N ASN A 103 5.84 -9.18 8.38
CA ASN A 103 6.50 -8.25 9.30
C ASN A 103 5.78 -8.04 10.63
N VAL A 104 4.64 -8.69 10.83
CA VAL A 104 3.93 -8.62 12.10
C VAL A 104 4.61 -9.58 13.10
N PRO A 105 4.94 -9.12 14.32
CA PRO A 105 5.49 -10.02 15.35
C PRO A 105 4.55 -11.18 15.61
N LYS A 106 5.12 -12.31 16.04
CA LYS A 106 4.38 -13.54 16.17
C LYS A 106 3.11 -13.42 17.03
N ASN A 107 3.19 -12.76 18.17
CA ASN A 107 2.03 -12.57 19.04
C ASN A 107 1.00 -11.63 18.40
N GLN A 108 1.44 -10.60 17.72
CA GLN A 108 0.54 -9.69 17.02
C GLN A 108 -0.10 -10.37 15.81
N LYS A 109 0.65 -11.25 15.16
CA LYS A 109 0.13 -12.03 14.05
C LYS A 109 -1.04 -12.91 14.51
N ALA A 110 -0.90 -13.56 15.65
CA ALA A 110 -1.98 -14.34 16.22
C ALA A 110 -3.18 -13.46 16.57
N THR A 111 -2.94 -12.31 17.18
CA THR A 111 -3.98 -11.36 17.52
C THR A 111 -4.70 -10.86 16.27
N THR A 112 -3.95 -10.57 15.22
CA THR A 112 -4.51 -10.12 13.95
C THR A 112 -5.42 -11.19 13.36
N LYS A 113 -4.99 -12.44 13.39
CA LYS A 113 -5.80 -13.55 12.88
C LYS A 113 -7.08 -13.70 13.67
N GLU A 114 -7.00 -13.56 14.98
CA GLU A 114 -8.19 -13.61 15.83
C GLU A 114 -9.14 -12.46 15.50
N ALA A 115 -8.61 -11.26 15.30
CA ALA A 115 -9.43 -10.13 14.94
C ALA A 115 -10.09 -10.34 13.58
N GLU A 116 -9.39 -10.89 12.62
CA GLU A 116 -9.95 -11.19 11.31
C GLU A 116 -11.02 -12.27 11.41
N LYS A 117 -10.78 -13.32 12.18
CA LYS A 117 -11.80 -14.33 12.43
C LYS A 117 -13.02 -13.74 13.10
N ALA A 118 -12.82 -12.89 14.10
CA ALA A 118 -13.92 -12.24 14.79
C ALA A 118 -14.74 -11.39 13.83
N LYS A 119 -14.10 -10.64 12.96
CA LYS A 119 -14.80 -9.85 11.95
C LYS A 119 -15.58 -10.73 10.99
N THR A 120 -14.96 -11.79 10.51
CA THR A 120 -15.60 -12.74 9.62
C THR A 120 -16.78 -13.43 10.27
N VAL A 121 -16.59 -13.86 11.51
CA VAL A 121 -17.62 -14.54 12.29
C VAL A 121 -18.75 -13.57 12.61
N LYS A 122 -18.45 -12.32 12.95
CA LYS A 122 -19.49 -11.31 13.21
C LYS A 122 -20.34 -11.08 11.97
N THR A 123 -19.73 -11.11 10.80
CA THR A 123 -20.45 -10.99 9.55
C THR A 123 -21.37 -12.20 9.35
N LYS A 124 -20.96 -13.35 9.83
CA LYS A 124 -21.71 -14.61 9.72
C LYS A 124 -22.63 -14.86 10.90
N GLN A 125 -22.33 -14.24 12.00
CA GLN A 125 -23.12 -14.32 13.20
C GLN A 125 -24.11 -13.18 13.22
#